data_1c114575d72c310da3ec5ceebb5714cb
#
_entry.id   1c114575d72c310da3ec5ceebb5714cb
#
_cell.length_a   1.000
_cell.length_b   1.000
_cell.length_c   1.000
_cell.angle_alpha   90.00
_cell.angle_beta   90.00
_cell.angle_gamma   90.00
#
_symmetry.space_group_name_H-M   'P 1'
#
loop_
_entity.id
_entity.type
_entity.pdbx_description
1 polymer ?
#
loop_
_entity_poly.entity_id
_entity_poly.type
_entity_poly.pdbx_seq_one_letter_code
_entity_poly.pdbx_strand_id
1 'polypeptide(L)'
;MKKINLYNNFLLLIFFVFITSCSGNSAMKPEDFKDQKPRLIIEDYLTGNVKAWGILQNRSGKVTRQFSADLDGKWDGNQLILDEKFNWSDGEVQTRQWKINKIDDHNYEGTASDVVGKARGYSYGPAFKFEYVLLVPVKGREIKITFDDWIFKQDDRVAINRATMTKFGFKVAELTVMFVKD
;
A
#
# COMPACT_ATOMS: atom_id res chain seq x y z
N MET A 1 -52.83 -44.91 22.39
CA MET A 1 -51.39 -44.83 22.64
C MET A 1 -50.75 -44.16 21.43
N LYS A 2 -50.35 -42.82 21.55
CA LYS A 2 -49.72 -42.05 20.48
C LYS A 2 -48.20 -42.29 20.56
N LYS A 3 -47.59 -42.88 19.52
CA LYS A 3 -46.12 -42.97 19.38
C LYS A 3 -45.59 -41.58 19.06
N ILE A 4 -44.82 -41.03 19.99
CA ILE A 4 -44.08 -39.77 19.82
C ILE A 4 -42.89 -40.05 18.93
N ASN A 5 -42.83 -39.41 17.76
CA ASN A 5 -41.75 -39.52 16.79
C ASN A 5 -40.48 -38.84 17.32
N LEU A 6 -39.55 -39.62 17.83
CA LEU A 6 -38.28 -39.19 18.42
C LEU A 6 -37.24 -38.69 17.38
N TYR A 7 -37.56 -38.85 16.09
CA TYR A 7 -36.61 -38.51 15.00
C TYR A 7 -36.58 -37.04 14.58
N ASN A 8 -37.58 -36.24 14.97
CA ASN A 8 -37.65 -34.84 14.54
C ASN A 8 -36.83 -33.87 15.44
N ASN A 9 -36.41 -34.30 16.63
CA ASN A 9 -35.61 -33.44 17.53
C ASN A 9 -34.10 -33.61 17.37
N PHE A 10 -33.63 -34.63 16.64
CA PHE A 10 -32.21 -34.86 16.43
C PHE A 10 -31.66 -34.06 15.23
N LEU A 11 -32.52 -33.67 14.30
CA LEU A 11 -32.10 -32.88 13.12
C LEU A 11 -31.98 -31.37 13.42
N LEU A 12 -32.59 -30.88 14.51
CA LEU A 12 -32.51 -29.45 14.89
C LEU A 12 -31.27 -29.10 15.71
N LEU A 13 -30.56 -30.10 16.25
CA LEU A 13 -29.37 -29.88 17.09
C LEU A 13 -28.06 -29.81 16.30
N ILE A 14 -28.04 -30.18 15.02
CA ILE A 14 -26.82 -30.18 14.19
C ILE A 14 -26.62 -28.84 13.48
N PHE A 15 -27.59 -27.94 13.46
CA PHE A 15 -27.47 -26.64 12.75
C PHE A 15 -26.93 -25.50 13.59
N PHE A 16 -26.55 -25.73 14.86
CA PHE A 16 -26.15 -24.64 15.77
C PHE A 16 -24.65 -24.60 16.15
N VAL A 17 -23.79 -25.40 15.50
CA VAL A 17 -22.35 -25.48 15.89
C VAL A 17 -21.39 -24.86 14.87
N PHE A 18 -21.85 -24.16 13.83
CA PHE A 18 -20.97 -23.57 12.83
C PHE A 18 -20.98 -22.03 12.78
N ILE A 19 -21.20 -21.35 13.91
CA ILE A 19 -21.00 -19.89 13.98
C ILE A 19 -20.08 -19.54 15.15
N THR A 20 -18.84 -20.01 15.11
CA THR A 20 -17.78 -19.40 15.91
C THR A 20 -16.44 -19.69 15.27
N SER A 21 -16.06 -18.92 14.30
CA SER A 21 -14.66 -18.50 14.07
C SER A 21 -14.58 -17.55 12.88
N CYS A 22 -15.22 -16.39 12.96
CA CYS A 22 -14.58 -15.22 12.39
C CYS A 22 -13.69 -14.66 13.47
N SER A 23 -12.49 -15.22 13.64
CA SER A 23 -11.41 -14.47 14.27
C SER A 23 -11.20 -13.25 13.39
N GLY A 24 -11.55 -12.08 13.92
CA GLY A 24 -11.40 -10.82 13.23
C GLY A 24 -9.96 -10.69 12.73
N ASN A 25 -9.74 -10.80 11.43
CA ASN A 25 -8.53 -10.33 10.81
C ASN A 25 -8.52 -8.82 11.05
N SER A 26 -7.88 -8.39 12.14
CA SER A 26 -7.60 -6.97 12.32
C SER A 26 -6.71 -6.55 11.16
N ALA A 27 -7.13 -5.51 10.42
CA ALA A 27 -6.27 -4.96 9.37
C ALA A 27 -4.90 -4.62 9.96
N MET A 28 -3.84 -4.91 9.21
CA MET A 28 -2.47 -4.60 9.57
C MET A 28 -2.31 -3.11 9.87
N LYS A 29 -1.67 -2.77 10.99
CA LYS A 29 -1.42 -1.39 11.42
C LYS A 29 0.08 -1.11 11.45
N PRO A 30 0.51 0.15 11.21
CA PRO A 30 1.93 0.51 11.27
C PRO A 30 2.56 0.14 12.62
N GLU A 31 1.86 0.34 13.72
CA GLU A 31 2.34 0.08 15.09
C GLU A 31 2.65 -1.40 15.37
N ASP A 32 2.09 -2.33 14.57
CA ASP A 32 2.38 -3.77 14.67
C ASP A 32 3.86 -4.08 14.41
N PHE A 33 4.59 -3.14 13.78
CA PHE A 33 6.00 -3.26 13.39
C PHE A 33 6.98 -2.52 14.32
N LYS A 34 6.50 -1.83 15.36
CA LYS A 34 7.31 -0.90 16.19
C LYS A 34 8.61 -1.49 16.76
N ASP A 35 8.61 -2.78 17.10
CA ASP A 35 9.75 -3.47 17.71
C ASP A 35 10.59 -4.27 16.69
N GLN A 36 10.24 -4.22 15.41
CA GLN A 36 10.89 -4.97 14.34
C GLN A 36 12.07 -4.20 13.73
N LYS A 37 13.00 -4.92 13.10
CA LYS A 37 14.19 -4.41 12.41
C LYS A 37 14.24 -4.95 10.97
N PRO A 38 14.98 -4.25 10.08
CA PRO A 38 15.68 -2.97 10.25
C PRO A 38 14.69 -1.79 10.31
N ARG A 39 15.03 -0.69 11.00
CA ARG A 39 14.16 0.51 11.02
C ARG A 39 14.21 1.20 9.64
N LEU A 40 13.05 1.57 9.10
CA LEU A 40 12.90 2.41 7.92
C LEU A 40 12.68 3.86 8.37
N ILE A 41 13.63 4.73 8.08
CA ILE A 41 13.51 6.18 8.13
C ILE A 41 13.38 6.61 6.68
N ILE A 42 12.19 7.05 6.28
CA ILE A 42 11.87 7.23 4.86
C ILE A 42 12.71 8.32 4.19
N GLU A 43 12.99 9.41 4.90
CA GLU A 43 13.84 10.48 4.41
C GLU A 43 15.29 10.02 4.21
N ASP A 44 15.82 9.16 5.09
CA ASP A 44 17.19 8.61 4.92
C ASP A 44 17.24 7.61 3.76
N TYR A 45 16.20 6.77 3.65
CA TYR A 45 16.16 5.72 2.63
C TYR A 45 16.00 6.30 1.23
N LEU A 46 15.12 7.29 1.05
CA LEU A 46 14.81 7.87 -0.27
C LEU A 46 15.72 9.07 -0.63
N THR A 47 16.60 9.55 0.24
CA THR A 47 17.57 10.58 -0.12
C THR A 47 18.66 10.01 -1.02
N GLY A 48 18.99 10.75 -2.10
CA GLY A 48 19.90 10.31 -3.17
C GLY A 48 19.18 9.49 -4.23
N ASN A 49 19.93 8.62 -4.94
CA ASN A 49 19.40 7.85 -6.05
C ASN A 49 18.86 6.52 -5.57
N VAL A 50 17.63 6.23 -5.98
CA VAL A 50 16.97 4.94 -5.76
C VAL A 50 16.39 4.46 -7.08
N LYS A 51 16.62 3.21 -7.43
CA LYS A 51 15.98 2.56 -8.59
C LYS A 51 14.80 1.72 -8.15
N ALA A 52 13.78 1.66 -8.99
CA ALA A 52 12.61 0.85 -8.71
C ALA A 52 12.16 0.05 -9.93
N TRP A 53 11.58 -1.12 -9.68
CA TRP A 53 10.92 -1.96 -10.68
C TRP A 53 9.58 -2.40 -10.10
N GLY A 54 8.52 -2.28 -10.90
CA GLY A 54 7.20 -2.60 -10.42
C GLY A 54 6.32 -3.32 -11.43
N ILE A 55 5.33 -4.02 -10.88
CA ILE A 55 4.26 -4.67 -11.62
C ILE A 55 2.91 -4.14 -11.14
N LEU A 56 2.05 -3.80 -12.09
CA LEU A 56 0.65 -3.45 -11.84
C LEU A 56 -0.23 -4.65 -12.16
N GLN A 57 -0.99 -5.10 -11.17
CA GLN A 57 -1.92 -6.22 -11.30
C GLN A 57 -3.36 -5.73 -11.20
N ASN A 58 -4.24 -6.26 -12.03
CA ASN A 58 -5.68 -6.01 -11.88
C ASN A 58 -6.25 -6.80 -10.68
N ARG A 59 -7.53 -6.60 -10.38
CA ARG A 59 -8.19 -7.26 -9.22
C ARG A 59 -8.16 -8.79 -9.24
N SER A 60 -7.94 -9.41 -10.42
CA SER A 60 -7.82 -10.88 -10.55
C SER A 60 -6.37 -11.38 -10.42
N GLY A 61 -5.41 -10.48 -10.13
CA GLY A 61 -4.00 -10.84 -9.99
C GLY A 61 -3.23 -10.89 -11.30
N LYS A 62 -3.87 -10.63 -12.46
CA LYS A 62 -3.18 -10.60 -13.76
C LYS A 62 -2.32 -9.34 -13.87
N VAL A 63 -1.03 -9.50 -14.17
CA VAL A 63 -0.13 -8.37 -14.49
C VAL A 63 -0.61 -7.70 -15.78
N THR A 64 -0.85 -6.40 -15.70
CA THR A 64 -1.35 -5.58 -16.81
C THR A 64 -0.31 -4.63 -17.36
N ARG A 65 0.60 -4.13 -16.51
CA ARG A 65 1.71 -3.26 -16.88
C ARG A 65 2.91 -3.52 -15.97
N GLN A 66 4.09 -3.17 -16.46
CA GLN A 66 5.33 -3.16 -15.68
C GLN A 66 6.04 -1.83 -15.89
N PHE A 67 6.93 -1.47 -14.98
CA PHE A 67 7.75 -0.27 -15.13
C PHE A 67 9.12 -0.43 -14.47
N SER A 68 10.07 0.38 -14.91
CA SER A 68 11.22 0.80 -14.12
C SER A 68 11.06 2.26 -13.75
N ALA A 69 11.66 2.68 -12.64
CA ALA A 69 11.67 4.08 -12.24
C ALA A 69 13.03 4.48 -11.67
N ASP A 70 13.40 5.73 -11.94
CA ASP A 70 14.51 6.41 -11.29
C ASP A 70 13.91 7.43 -10.32
N LEU A 71 14.39 7.40 -9.07
CA LEU A 71 13.99 8.30 -8.00
C LEU A 71 15.20 9.10 -7.54
N ASP A 72 15.06 10.43 -7.42
CA ASP A 72 16.08 11.35 -6.86
C ASP A 72 15.46 12.11 -5.68
N GLY A 73 15.93 11.79 -4.47
CA GLY A 73 15.43 12.37 -3.24
C GLY A 73 16.40 13.40 -2.64
N LYS A 74 15.85 14.53 -2.16
CA LYS A 74 16.59 15.60 -1.48
C LYS A 74 15.93 15.94 -0.16
N TRP A 75 16.66 15.76 0.93
CA TRP A 75 16.22 16.07 2.28
C TRP A 75 16.84 17.37 2.79
N ASP A 76 16.04 18.31 3.28
CA ASP A 76 16.50 19.61 3.78
C ASP A 76 16.52 19.71 5.32
N GLY A 77 16.21 18.63 6.03
CA GLY A 77 16.05 18.56 7.49
C GLY A 77 14.60 18.59 7.97
N ASN A 78 13.63 18.88 7.08
CA ASN A 78 12.20 18.93 7.39
C ASN A 78 11.32 18.37 6.29
N GLN A 79 11.71 18.56 5.02
CA GLN A 79 10.96 18.12 3.85
C GLN A 79 11.83 17.28 2.92
N LEU A 80 11.29 16.14 2.50
CA LEU A 80 11.84 15.33 1.42
C LEU A 80 11.15 15.74 0.10
N ILE A 81 11.96 16.23 -0.85
CA ILE A 81 11.56 16.38 -2.25
C ILE A 81 12.00 15.13 -2.98
N LEU A 82 11.07 14.39 -3.55
CA LEU A 82 11.33 13.14 -4.26
C LEU A 82 10.84 13.28 -5.70
N ASP A 83 11.79 13.33 -6.63
CA ASP A 83 11.53 13.33 -8.06
C ASP A 83 11.49 11.88 -8.56
N GLU A 84 10.39 11.48 -9.18
CA GLU A 84 10.18 10.14 -9.73
C GLU A 84 10.01 10.21 -11.25
N LYS A 85 10.71 9.33 -11.98
CA LYS A 85 10.54 9.14 -13.41
C LYS A 85 10.28 7.68 -13.71
N PHE A 86 9.08 7.38 -14.16
CA PHE A 86 8.61 6.04 -14.52
C PHE A 86 8.74 5.81 -16.02
N ASN A 87 9.26 4.66 -16.41
CA ASN A 87 9.29 4.16 -17.78
C ASN A 87 8.43 2.89 -17.84
N TRP A 88 7.22 3.02 -18.38
CA TRP A 88 6.25 1.94 -18.45
C TRP A 88 6.52 1.01 -19.64
N SER A 89 6.11 -0.25 -19.53
CA SER A 89 6.31 -1.30 -20.55
C SER A 89 5.57 -1.04 -21.88
N ASP A 90 4.58 -0.15 -21.89
CA ASP A 90 3.85 0.30 -23.08
C ASP A 90 4.44 1.57 -23.72
N GLY A 91 5.60 2.03 -23.22
CA GLY A 91 6.33 3.19 -23.75
C GLY A 91 5.89 4.53 -23.13
N GLU A 92 4.90 4.54 -22.24
CA GLU A 92 4.55 5.76 -21.51
C GLU A 92 5.70 6.16 -20.56
N VAL A 93 6.02 7.46 -20.53
CA VAL A 93 6.93 8.04 -19.54
C VAL A 93 6.10 8.97 -18.64
N GLN A 94 6.15 8.71 -17.35
CA GLN A 94 5.44 9.50 -16.35
C GLN A 94 6.43 10.09 -15.35
N THR A 95 6.21 11.31 -14.92
CA THR A 95 6.99 11.94 -13.84
C THR A 95 6.07 12.37 -12.72
N ARG A 96 6.58 12.34 -11.49
CA ARG A 96 5.91 12.85 -10.30
C ARG A 96 6.95 13.48 -9.37
N GLN A 97 6.59 14.55 -8.70
CA GLN A 97 7.36 15.09 -7.59
C GLN A 97 6.52 15.04 -6.32
N TRP A 98 7.00 14.32 -5.34
CA TRP A 98 6.47 14.37 -3.99
C TRP A 98 7.18 15.44 -3.17
N LYS A 99 6.40 16.09 -2.29
CA LYS A 99 6.88 16.90 -1.18
C LYS A 99 6.36 16.25 0.10
N ILE A 100 7.26 15.63 0.86
CA ILE A 100 6.92 14.86 2.06
C ILE A 100 7.51 15.58 3.26
N ASN A 101 6.66 16.11 4.13
CA ASN A 101 7.03 16.75 5.38
C ASN A 101 7.05 15.74 6.51
N LYS A 102 8.13 15.73 7.29
CA LYS A 102 8.17 15.02 8.57
C LYS A 102 7.46 15.85 9.62
N ILE A 103 6.42 15.29 10.24
CA ILE A 103 5.66 15.94 11.31
C ILE A 103 6.27 15.60 12.67
N ASP A 104 6.60 14.33 12.86
CA ASP A 104 7.32 13.78 14.01
C ASP A 104 8.05 12.48 13.62
N ASP A 105 8.54 11.70 14.60
CA ASP A 105 9.28 10.47 14.34
C ASP A 105 8.47 9.35 13.70
N HIS A 106 7.16 9.47 13.67
CA HIS A 106 6.25 8.46 13.15
C HIS A 106 5.30 8.97 12.07
N ASN A 107 5.06 10.29 12.01
CA ASN A 107 4.02 10.87 11.17
C ASN A 107 4.60 11.77 10.07
N TYR A 108 4.04 11.63 8.87
CA TYR A 108 4.42 12.36 7.67
C TYR A 108 3.18 12.86 6.93
N GLU A 109 3.32 13.98 6.24
CA GLU A 109 2.34 14.48 5.28
C GLU A 109 2.99 14.66 3.90
N GLY A 110 2.34 14.18 2.85
CA GLY A 110 2.83 14.31 1.48
C GLY A 110 1.87 15.04 0.56
N THR A 111 2.41 15.71 -0.46
CA THR A 111 1.67 16.29 -1.57
C THR A 111 2.36 16.00 -2.89
N ALA A 112 1.58 15.84 -3.97
CA ALA A 112 2.04 15.81 -5.34
C ALA A 112 0.95 16.42 -6.24
N SER A 113 1.27 16.73 -7.50
CA SER A 113 0.34 17.42 -8.41
C SER A 113 -0.92 16.63 -8.72
N ASP A 114 -0.84 15.30 -8.68
CA ASP A 114 -1.93 14.36 -8.96
C ASP A 114 -2.59 13.80 -7.67
N VAL A 115 -2.18 14.28 -6.49
CA VAL A 115 -2.76 13.90 -5.19
C VAL A 115 -3.92 14.81 -4.82
N VAL A 116 -5.03 14.22 -4.43
CA VAL A 116 -6.21 14.95 -3.92
C VAL A 116 -6.02 15.22 -2.44
N GLY A 117 -5.81 16.50 -2.10
CA GLY A 117 -5.54 16.90 -0.71
C GLY A 117 -4.12 16.54 -0.27
N LYS A 118 -3.98 15.88 0.86
CA LYS A 118 -2.70 15.45 1.43
C LYS A 118 -2.65 13.94 1.60
N ALA A 119 -1.52 13.34 1.34
CA ALA A 119 -1.18 11.99 1.75
C ALA A 119 -0.79 11.97 3.22
N ARG A 120 -1.04 10.84 3.91
CA ARG A 120 -0.63 10.61 5.30
C ARG A 120 0.32 9.44 5.38
N GLY A 121 1.48 9.66 6.01
CA GLY A 121 2.51 8.66 6.20
C GLY A 121 2.67 8.25 7.66
N TYR A 122 2.97 6.97 7.88
CA TYR A 122 3.20 6.40 9.21
C TYR A 122 4.41 5.46 9.16
N SER A 123 5.42 5.70 10.01
CA SER A 123 6.68 4.94 10.06
C SER A 123 6.87 4.23 11.39
N TYR A 124 6.94 2.89 11.36
CA TYR A 124 7.21 2.06 12.54
C TYR A 124 8.08 0.86 12.16
N GLY A 125 9.19 0.65 12.87
CA GLY A 125 10.12 -0.43 12.57
C GLY A 125 10.53 -0.44 11.09
N PRO A 126 10.45 -1.57 10.36
CA PRO A 126 10.76 -1.64 8.92
C PRO A 126 9.66 -1.11 8.01
N ALA A 127 8.48 -0.76 8.55
CA ALA A 127 7.30 -0.43 7.75
C ALA A 127 7.07 1.08 7.66
N PHE A 128 6.75 1.55 6.45
CA PHE A 128 6.19 2.86 6.18
C PHE A 128 4.88 2.67 5.43
N LYS A 129 3.79 3.17 5.99
CA LYS A 129 2.48 3.19 5.35
C LYS A 129 2.22 4.58 4.80
N PHE A 130 1.69 4.66 3.57
CA PHE A 130 1.32 5.91 2.94
C PHE A 130 -0.10 5.81 2.37
N GLU A 131 -1.01 6.65 2.83
CA GLU A 131 -2.42 6.66 2.42
C GLU A 131 -2.72 7.93 1.63
N TYR A 132 -3.21 7.78 0.42
CA TYR A 132 -3.51 8.92 -0.45
C TYR A 132 -4.56 8.61 -1.51
N VAL A 133 -5.07 9.66 -2.15
CA VAL A 133 -5.99 9.56 -3.29
C VAL A 133 -5.32 10.21 -4.49
N LEU A 134 -5.16 9.46 -5.58
CA LEU A 134 -4.66 9.98 -6.85
C LEU A 134 -5.78 10.24 -7.85
N LEU A 135 -5.57 11.26 -8.69
CA LEU A 135 -6.26 11.43 -9.96
C LEU A 135 -5.53 10.61 -11.03
N VAL A 136 -6.12 9.49 -11.42
CA VAL A 136 -5.53 8.56 -12.40
C VAL A 136 -6.21 8.75 -13.75
N PRO A 137 -5.46 9.02 -14.83
CA PRO A 137 -6.05 9.13 -16.17
C PRO A 137 -6.46 7.75 -16.67
N VAL A 138 -7.74 7.59 -16.99
CA VAL A 138 -8.31 6.36 -17.54
C VAL A 138 -9.21 6.72 -18.72
N LYS A 139 -8.83 6.30 -19.93
CA LYS A 139 -9.60 6.54 -21.18
C LYS A 139 -10.02 8.01 -21.36
N GLY A 140 -9.08 8.93 -21.12
CA GLY A 140 -9.29 10.37 -21.27
C GLY A 140 -10.10 11.05 -20.15
N ARG A 141 -10.34 10.35 -19.04
CA ARG A 141 -10.98 10.91 -17.84
C ARG A 141 -10.09 10.68 -16.62
N GLU A 142 -10.08 11.64 -15.71
CA GLU A 142 -9.44 11.48 -14.40
C GLU A 142 -10.39 10.79 -13.43
N ILE A 143 -9.92 9.73 -12.80
CA ILE A 143 -10.68 9.01 -11.78
C ILE A 143 -9.91 9.03 -10.46
N LYS A 144 -10.62 9.22 -9.36
CA LYS A 144 -10.06 9.14 -8.01
C LYS A 144 -9.85 7.67 -7.64
N ILE A 145 -8.62 7.33 -7.30
CA ILE A 145 -8.23 6.00 -6.79
C ILE A 145 -7.57 6.20 -5.42
N THR A 146 -8.03 5.47 -4.42
CA THR A 146 -7.42 5.45 -3.09
C THR A 146 -6.30 4.41 -3.06
N PHE A 147 -5.16 4.80 -2.53
CA PHE A 147 -4.00 3.95 -2.31
C PHE A 147 -3.80 3.71 -0.82
N ASP A 148 -3.69 2.44 -0.46
CA ASP A 148 -3.15 1.95 0.82
C ASP A 148 -1.81 1.31 0.50
N ASP A 149 -0.75 2.08 0.73
CA ASP A 149 0.59 1.84 0.21
C ASP A 149 1.55 1.52 1.36
N TRP A 150 2.22 0.37 1.27
CA TRP A 150 3.12 -0.12 2.30
C TRP A 150 4.51 -0.35 1.73
N ILE A 151 5.53 0.24 2.37
CA ILE A 151 6.94 0.01 2.07
C ILE A 151 7.57 -0.71 3.25
N PHE A 152 8.27 -1.81 2.97
CA PHE A 152 8.96 -2.63 3.97
C PHE A 152 10.45 -2.69 3.66
N LYS A 153 11.27 -2.06 4.50
CA LYS A 153 12.73 -2.15 4.41
C LYS A 153 13.17 -3.59 4.69
N GLN A 154 13.94 -4.18 3.78
CA GLN A 154 14.50 -5.53 3.92
C GLN A 154 15.92 -5.47 4.49
N ASP A 155 16.74 -4.58 3.95
CA ASP A 155 18.10 -4.27 4.37
C ASP A 155 18.44 -2.79 4.07
N ASP A 156 19.72 -2.41 4.08
CA ASP A 156 20.12 -1.02 3.86
C ASP A 156 19.91 -0.55 2.41
N ARG A 157 19.79 -1.47 1.47
CA ARG A 157 19.62 -1.18 0.04
C ARG A 157 18.24 -1.49 -0.49
N VAL A 158 17.58 -2.52 0.01
CA VAL A 158 16.34 -3.07 -0.58
C VAL A 158 15.14 -2.75 0.28
N ALA A 159 14.09 -2.25 -0.35
CA ALA A 159 12.74 -2.21 0.21
C ALA A 159 11.72 -2.76 -0.78
N ILE A 160 10.66 -3.37 -0.25
CA ILE A 160 9.54 -3.89 -1.03
C ILE A 160 8.33 -3.04 -0.71
N ASN A 161 7.67 -2.56 -1.77
CA ASN A 161 6.43 -1.84 -1.67
C ASN A 161 5.27 -2.68 -2.19
N ARG A 162 4.15 -2.55 -1.52
CA ARG A 162 2.89 -3.13 -1.95
C ARG A 162 1.75 -2.16 -1.69
N ALA A 163 1.11 -1.69 -2.77
CA ALA A 163 -0.02 -0.79 -2.69
C ALA A 163 -1.32 -1.47 -3.14
N THR A 164 -2.33 -1.39 -2.30
CA THR A 164 -3.70 -1.75 -2.67
C THR A 164 -4.43 -0.52 -3.21
N MET A 165 -4.95 -0.65 -4.42
CA MET A 165 -5.70 0.41 -5.10
C MET A 165 -7.19 0.12 -5.02
N THR A 166 -7.96 1.08 -4.49
CA THR A 166 -9.41 0.92 -4.32
C THR A 166 -10.18 2.07 -4.97
N LYS A 167 -11.40 1.74 -5.43
CA LYS A 167 -12.39 2.71 -5.90
C LYS A 167 -13.74 2.39 -5.27
N PHE A 168 -14.37 3.38 -4.63
CA PHE A 168 -15.63 3.19 -3.90
C PHE A 168 -15.57 2.03 -2.87
N GLY A 169 -14.40 1.82 -2.23
CA GLY A 169 -14.18 0.75 -1.26
C GLY A 169 -13.87 -0.63 -1.88
N PHE A 170 -13.94 -0.80 -3.20
CA PHE A 170 -13.62 -2.07 -3.87
C PHE A 170 -12.19 -2.06 -4.41
N LYS A 171 -11.44 -3.14 -4.16
CA LYS A 171 -10.11 -3.33 -4.76
C LYS A 171 -10.23 -3.41 -6.29
N VAL A 172 -9.46 -2.56 -6.97
CA VAL A 172 -9.42 -2.50 -8.45
C VAL A 172 -8.10 -2.96 -9.02
N ALA A 173 -7.00 -2.74 -8.27
CA ALA A 173 -5.65 -3.14 -8.67
C ALA A 173 -4.74 -3.31 -7.45
N GLU A 174 -3.57 -3.87 -7.69
CA GLU A 174 -2.43 -3.94 -6.77
C GLU A 174 -1.17 -3.52 -7.50
N LEU A 175 -0.30 -2.81 -6.79
CA LEU A 175 1.03 -2.46 -7.24
C LEU A 175 2.04 -3.13 -6.32
N THR A 176 3.03 -3.81 -6.90
CA THR A 176 4.19 -4.34 -6.18
C THR A 176 5.43 -3.71 -6.78
N VAL A 177 6.30 -3.14 -5.93
CA VAL A 177 7.53 -2.47 -6.36
C VAL A 177 8.70 -2.94 -5.50
N MET A 178 9.83 -3.15 -6.13
CA MET A 178 11.11 -3.31 -5.45
C MET A 178 11.91 -2.03 -5.63
N PHE A 179 12.33 -1.43 -4.52
CA PHE A 179 13.27 -0.32 -4.49
C PHE A 179 14.67 -0.82 -4.17
N VAL A 180 15.65 -0.26 -4.85
CA VAL A 180 17.08 -0.54 -4.60
C VAL A 180 17.82 0.80 -4.52
N LYS A 181 18.33 1.10 -3.33
CA LYS A 181 19.18 2.28 -3.09
C LYS A 181 20.59 2.01 -3.62
N ASP A 182 21.17 2.98 -4.30
CA ASP A 182 22.55 2.95 -4.82
C ASP A 182 23.61 2.93 -3.70
#